data_9be8df5b912f64a7dffb29dd8784571e
#
_entry.id   9be8df5b912f64a7dffb29dd8784571e
#
_cell.length_a   1.000
_cell.length_b   1.000
_cell.length_c   1.000
_cell.angle_alpha   90.00
_cell.angle_beta   90.00
_cell.angle_gamma   90.00
#
_symmetry.space_group_name_H-M   'P 1'
#
loop_
_entity.id
_entity.type
_entity.pdbx_description
1 polymer ?
#
loop_
_entity_poly.entity_id
_entity_poly.type
_entity_poly.pdbx_seq_one_letter_code
_entity_poly.pdbx_strand_id
1 'polypeptide(L)'
;DKLQIDQLEFRLKNSLKDGDKTVCGQKLDSVGIIDCLEALKDNWIQKKEGYITFNKTSKRYKKGVGIATCWYGCGNTALPNPSTIKIGLTNDGRISLHQGATDIGQGSNTVIAQITADAIGVSIENIDLVSPDTFLTPDCGKTSASRQTYVTGKAAYNAGFKLRSEILRLSNMGNDSLIKIEKNELIISNQDKRQKIDLTKLQLIENDYVLIAEETYDPPTTSLDENGQGIPYAIYGYGAQMAEITVDTELGLLKIDKITAAHDLGKTIN
;
A
#
# COMPACT_ATOMS: atom_id res chain seq x y z
N ASP A 1 -28.63 -19.40 2.52
CA ASP A 1 -29.49 -20.54 2.93
C ASP A 1 -30.89 -20.44 2.35
N LYS A 2 -31.63 -19.32 2.51
CA LYS A 2 -33.01 -19.18 1.96
C LYS A 2 -33.09 -19.37 0.45
N LEU A 3 -32.07 -18.90 -0.29
CA LEU A 3 -32.01 -18.98 -1.76
C LEU A 3 -31.42 -20.28 -2.28
N GLN A 4 -30.93 -21.17 -1.42
CA GLN A 4 -30.24 -22.41 -1.77
C GLN A 4 -29.09 -22.22 -2.78
N ILE A 5 -28.42 -21.05 -2.71
CA ILE A 5 -27.26 -20.71 -3.54
C ILE A 5 -26.00 -20.89 -2.70
N ASP A 6 -24.94 -21.44 -3.28
CA ASP A 6 -23.63 -21.53 -2.64
C ASP A 6 -23.12 -20.14 -2.22
N GLN A 7 -22.45 -20.05 -1.06
CA GLN A 7 -22.01 -18.78 -0.49
C GLN A 7 -20.97 -18.06 -1.36
N LEU A 8 -20.07 -18.81 -2.00
CA LEU A 8 -19.11 -18.24 -2.95
C LEU A 8 -19.83 -17.77 -4.22
N GLU A 9 -20.70 -18.62 -4.78
CA GLU A 9 -21.44 -18.29 -5.99
C GLU A 9 -22.33 -17.07 -5.79
N PHE A 10 -23.00 -16.97 -4.64
CA PHE A 10 -23.80 -15.81 -4.29
C PHE A 10 -22.97 -14.51 -4.30
N ARG A 11 -21.74 -14.55 -3.76
CA ARG A 11 -20.83 -13.40 -3.75
C ARG A 11 -20.37 -13.06 -5.16
N LEU A 12 -19.95 -14.04 -5.95
CA LEU A 12 -19.53 -13.81 -7.34
C LEU A 12 -20.65 -13.15 -8.17
N LYS A 13 -21.90 -13.58 -7.99
CA LYS A 13 -23.05 -12.98 -8.71
C LYS A 13 -23.32 -11.53 -8.32
N ASN A 14 -23.01 -11.13 -7.09
CA ASN A 14 -23.28 -9.80 -6.55
C ASN A 14 -22.02 -8.92 -6.42
N SER A 15 -20.90 -9.39 -6.93
CA SER A 15 -19.65 -8.64 -6.89
C SER A 15 -19.68 -7.45 -7.84
N LEU A 16 -19.11 -6.35 -7.37
CA LEU A 16 -18.83 -5.17 -8.18
C LEU A 16 -17.87 -5.50 -9.33
N LYS A 17 -17.95 -4.74 -10.40
CA LYS A 17 -17.12 -4.85 -11.60
C LYS A 17 -16.65 -3.46 -12.03
N ASP A 18 -15.64 -3.44 -12.89
CA ASP A 18 -15.21 -2.20 -13.54
C ASP A 18 -16.39 -1.54 -14.27
N GLY A 19 -16.54 -0.26 -14.02
CA GLY A 19 -17.64 0.54 -14.57
C GLY A 19 -18.92 0.56 -13.74
N ASP A 20 -19.07 -0.32 -12.74
CA ASP A 20 -20.19 -0.25 -11.81
C ASP A 20 -20.14 1.04 -10.98
N LYS A 21 -21.31 1.47 -10.52
CA LYS A 21 -21.44 2.63 -9.66
C LYS A 21 -21.73 2.22 -8.22
N THR A 22 -21.08 2.91 -7.29
CA THR A 22 -21.42 2.82 -5.86
C THR A 22 -22.76 3.49 -5.57
N VAL A 23 -23.25 3.33 -4.34
CA VAL A 23 -24.48 4.01 -3.88
C VAL A 23 -24.37 5.54 -3.90
N CYS A 24 -23.16 6.09 -3.84
CA CYS A 24 -22.91 7.53 -3.97
C CYS A 24 -22.59 7.96 -5.42
N GLY A 25 -22.89 7.14 -6.42
CA GLY A 25 -22.74 7.43 -7.84
C GLY A 25 -21.33 7.35 -8.39
N GLN A 26 -20.32 7.12 -7.54
CA GLN A 26 -18.93 6.98 -7.96
C GLN A 26 -18.76 5.76 -8.87
N LYS A 27 -18.24 5.97 -10.07
CA LYS A 27 -17.83 4.89 -10.97
C LYS A 27 -16.56 4.24 -10.46
N LEU A 28 -16.54 2.92 -10.44
CA LEU A 28 -15.40 2.12 -9.99
C LEU A 28 -14.53 1.70 -11.18
N ASP A 29 -13.22 1.72 -10.94
CA ASP A 29 -12.20 1.23 -11.85
C ASP A 29 -11.24 0.30 -11.09
N SER A 30 -10.65 -0.70 -11.76
CA SER A 30 -9.71 -1.68 -11.17
C SER A 30 -10.32 -2.47 -10.00
N VAL A 31 -11.47 -3.12 -10.24
CA VAL A 31 -12.23 -3.86 -9.23
C VAL A 31 -11.79 -5.32 -9.21
N GLY A 32 -10.90 -5.70 -8.28
CA GLY A 32 -10.33 -7.05 -8.17
C GLY A 32 -11.09 -8.03 -7.25
N ILE A 33 -12.31 -7.72 -6.79
CA ILE A 33 -13.04 -8.60 -5.85
C ILE A 33 -13.37 -9.96 -6.45
N ILE A 34 -13.66 -10.02 -7.75
CA ILE A 34 -13.96 -11.28 -8.44
C ILE A 34 -12.70 -12.15 -8.47
N ASP A 35 -11.55 -11.58 -8.79
CA ASP A 35 -10.28 -12.30 -8.82
C ASP A 35 -9.90 -12.84 -7.44
N CYS A 36 -10.15 -12.05 -6.38
CA CYS A 36 -9.97 -12.51 -5.00
C CYS A 36 -10.86 -13.71 -4.66
N LEU A 37 -12.12 -13.72 -5.11
CA LEU A 37 -13.04 -14.83 -4.89
C LEU A 37 -12.68 -16.06 -5.72
N GLU A 38 -12.33 -15.89 -6.98
CA GLU A 38 -11.94 -16.99 -7.88
C GLU A 38 -10.63 -17.66 -7.38
N ALA A 39 -9.69 -16.90 -6.81
CA ALA A 39 -8.47 -17.44 -6.20
C ALA A 39 -8.74 -18.39 -5.01
N LEU A 40 -9.90 -18.28 -4.34
CA LEU A 40 -10.29 -19.15 -3.23
C LEU A 40 -11.18 -20.31 -3.66
N LYS A 41 -11.68 -20.33 -4.89
CA LYS A 41 -12.75 -21.20 -5.36
C LYS A 41 -12.45 -22.70 -5.22
N ASP A 42 -11.32 -23.14 -5.72
CA ASP A 42 -10.97 -24.57 -5.70
C ASP A 42 -10.84 -25.07 -4.26
N ASN A 43 -10.19 -24.27 -3.42
CA ASN A 43 -10.06 -24.60 -1.99
C ASN A 43 -11.41 -24.60 -1.28
N TRP A 44 -12.29 -23.65 -1.60
CA TRP A 44 -13.66 -23.59 -1.09
C TRP A 44 -14.44 -24.87 -1.40
N ILE A 45 -14.46 -25.28 -2.66
CA ILE A 45 -15.19 -26.48 -3.11
C ILE A 45 -14.65 -27.73 -2.39
N GLN A 46 -13.34 -27.94 -2.43
CA GLN A 46 -12.68 -29.10 -1.82
C GLN A 46 -12.98 -29.18 -0.33
N LYS A 47 -12.86 -28.07 0.40
CA LYS A 47 -13.06 -28.08 1.86
C LYS A 47 -14.51 -28.27 2.24
N LYS A 48 -15.42 -27.64 1.52
CA LYS A 48 -16.86 -27.78 1.77
C LYS A 48 -17.30 -29.23 1.62
N GLU A 49 -16.94 -29.90 0.53
CA GLU A 49 -17.27 -31.32 0.29
C GLU A 49 -16.60 -32.24 1.31
N GLY A 50 -15.33 -32.05 1.61
CA GLY A 50 -14.61 -32.83 2.61
C GLY A 50 -15.20 -32.69 4.01
N TYR A 51 -15.63 -31.49 4.40
CA TYR A 51 -16.24 -31.26 5.72
C TYR A 51 -17.66 -31.79 5.82
N ILE A 52 -18.44 -31.73 4.74
CA ILE A 52 -19.75 -32.43 4.70
C ILE A 52 -19.57 -33.94 4.95
N THR A 53 -18.59 -34.54 4.30
CA THR A 53 -18.29 -35.99 4.47
C THR A 53 -17.78 -36.30 5.87
N PHE A 54 -16.81 -35.51 6.40
CA PHE A 54 -16.30 -35.66 7.76
C PHE A 54 -17.41 -35.57 8.83
N ASN A 55 -18.30 -34.56 8.67
CA ASN A 55 -19.37 -34.32 9.64
C ASN A 55 -20.44 -35.38 9.71
N LYS A 56 -20.60 -36.24 8.67
CA LYS A 56 -21.49 -37.40 8.69
C LYS A 56 -21.04 -38.48 9.64
N THR A 57 -19.72 -38.67 9.78
CA THR A 57 -19.13 -39.76 10.58
C THR A 57 -18.67 -39.31 11.96
N SER A 58 -18.21 -38.09 12.09
CA SER A 58 -17.74 -37.53 13.37
C SER A 58 -18.91 -37.16 14.27
N LYS A 59 -18.93 -37.68 15.51
CA LYS A 59 -19.98 -37.38 16.51
C LYS A 59 -19.67 -36.06 17.24
N ARG A 60 -18.48 -35.96 17.80
CA ARG A 60 -18.06 -34.88 18.69
C ARG A 60 -17.53 -33.65 17.91
N TYR A 61 -16.60 -33.87 16.98
CA TYR A 61 -15.98 -32.77 16.25
C TYR A 61 -16.74 -32.47 14.96
N LYS A 62 -17.03 -31.20 14.70
CA LYS A 62 -17.63 -30.77 13.46
C LYS A 62 -16.70 -29.79 12.80
N LYS A 63 -16.57 -29.84 11.47
CA LYS A 63 -15.77 -28.92 10.66
C LYS A 63 -16.65 -28.03 9.83
N GLY A 64 -16.20 -26.79 9.65
CA GLY A 64 -16.90 -25.82 8.83
C GLY A 64 -15.93 -24.96 8.05
N VAL A 65 -16.43 -24.42 6.94
CA VAL A 65 -15.74 -23.41 6.16
C VAL A 65 -16.68 -22.24 5.90
N GLY A 66 -16.16 -21.02 6.04
CA GLY A 66 -16.89 -19.79 5.78
C GLY A 66 -16.07 -18.86 4.89
N ILE A 67 -16.75 -18.01 4.11
CA ILE A 67 -16.11 -17.03 3.25
C ILE A 67 -16.72 -15.65 3.48
N ALA A 68 -15.86 -14.63 3.53
CA ALA A 68 -16.24 -13.24 3.65
C ALA A 68 -15.49 -12.40 2.62
N THR A 69 -16.08 -11.28 2.26
CA THR A 69 -15.48 -10.32 1.33
C THR A 69 -15.55 -8.93 1.91
N CYS A 70 -14.62 -8.08 1.51
CA CYS A 70 -14.67 -6.65 1.79
C CYS A 70 -14.18 -5.85 0.60
N TRP A 71 -14.61 -4.61 0.53
CA TRP A 71 -14.00 -3.52 -0.19
C TRP A 71 -13.84 -2.34 0.75
N TYR A 72 -12.76 -1.60 0.63
CA TYR A 72 -12.43 -0.56 1.57
C TYR A 72 -11.87 0.67 0.85
N GLY A 73 -12.54 1.82 1.02
CA GLY A 73 -12.06 3.08 0.50
C GLY A 73 -10.87 3.60 1.31
N CYS A 74 -9.73 3.86 0.66
CA CYS A 74 -8.53 4.33 1.33
C CYS A 74 -8.56 5.84 1.52
N GLY A 75 -8.33 6.28 2.75
CA GLY A 75 -8.26 7.68 3.13
C GLY A 75 -9.53 8.23 3.80
N ASN A 76 -9.46 9.49 4.20
CA ASN A 76 -10.60 10.19 4.78
C ASN A 76 -11.50 10.74 3.68
N THR A 77 -12.82 10.65 3.90
CA THR A 77 -13.81 11.21 2.98
C THR A 77 -14.09 12.68 3.25
N ALA A 78 -14.44 13.41 2.20
CA ALA A 78 -15.02 14.75 2.25
C ALA A 78 -14.15 15.83 2.92
N LEU A 79 -12.89 15.56 3.18
CA LEU A 79 -11.93 16.51 3.78
C LEU A 79 -10.63 16.45 2.98
N PRO A 80 -9.88 17.57 2.89
CA PRO A 80 -8.51 17.54 2.44
C PRO A 80 -7.70 16.49 3.19
N ASN A 81 -6.92 15.72 2.48
CA ASN A 81 -6.21 14.57 3.02
C ASN A 81 -4.74 14.54 2.58
N PRO A 82 -4.06 15.71 2.56
CA PRO A 82 -2.70 15.80 2.05
C PRO A 82 -1.70 15.08 2.93
N SER A 83 -0.57 14.78 2.32
CA SER A 83 0.65 14.34 3.00
C SER A 83 1.85 14.97 2.32
N THR A 84 2.80 15.47 3.10
CA THR A 84 4.03 16.08 2.60
C THR A 84 5.24 15.26 3.03
N ILE A 85 6.17 15.04 2.12
CA ILE A 85 7.44 14.36 2.36
C ILE A 85 8.58 15.29 1.93
N LYS A 86 9.60 15.40 2.78
CA LYS A 86 10.86 16.08 2.48
C LYS A 86 12.00 15.07 2.48
N ILE A 87 12.88 15.15 1.48
CA ILE A 87 14.05 14.28 1.34
C ILE A 87 15.27 15.18 1.15
N GLY A 88 16.32 14.93 1.92
CA GLY A 88 17.61 15.62 1.79
C GLY A 88 18.75 14.65 1.49
N LEU A 89 19.56 14.93 0.47
CA LEU A 89 20.83 14.24 0.23
C LEU A 89 21.94 15.00 0.91
N THR A 90 22.65 14.34 1.80
CA THR A 90 23.76 14.93 2.56
C THR A 90 25.08 14.88 1.77
N ASN A 91 26.06 15.65 2.16
CA ASN A 91 27.38 15.68 1.53
C ASN A 91 28.23 14.43 1.81
N ASP A 92 27.86 13.60 2.78
CA ASP A 92 28.47 12.31 3.07
C ASP A 92 27.75 11.12 2.39
N GLY A 93 26.69 11.41 1.57
CA GLY A 93 26.02 10.42 0.76
C GLY A 93 24.89 9.68 1.46
N ARG A 94 24.36 10.20 2.56
CA ARG A 94 23.13 9.70 3.19
C ARG A 94 21.91 10.42 2.65
N ILE A 95 20.78 9.76 2.66
CA ILE A 95 19.52 10.35 2.27
C ILE A 95 18.62 10.38 3.49
N SER A 96 18.36 11.58 4.01
CA SER A 96 17.41 11.78 5.10
C SER A 96 16.01 11.86 4.56
N LEU A 97 15.15 10.95 4.99
CA LEU A 97 13.73 10.92 4.69
C LEU A 97 12.95 11.48 5.89
N HIS A 98 12.46 12.70 5.76
CA HIS A 98 11.61 13.36 6.76
C HIS A 98 10.16 13.00 6.51
N GLN A 99 9.56 12.18 7.38
CA GLN A 99 8.17 11.77 7.27
C GLN A 99 7.47 11.84 8.63
N GLY A 100 6.34 12.54 8.67
CA GLY A 100 5.54 12.75 9.89
C GLY A 100 4.48 11.67 10.14
N ALA A 101 4.38 10.65 9.28
CA ALA A 101 3.40 9.58 9.45
C ALA A 101 3.75 8.69 10.65
N THR A 102 2.86 8.59 11.62
CA THR A 102 3.06 7.74 12.79
C THR A 102 2.89 6.27 12.42
N ASP A 103 3.90 5.46 12.71
CA ASP A 103 3.80 4.00 12.67
C ASP A 103 3.17 3.51 13.98
N ILE A 104 2.01 2.87 13.88
CA ILE A 104 1.25 2.30 15.01
C ILE A 104 1.36 0.76 15.03
N GLY A 105 2.38 0.20 14.37
CA GLY A 105 2.60 -1.23 14.20
C GLY A 105 2.21 -1.78 12.82
N GLN A 106 1.71 -0.91 11.89
CA GLN A 106 1.33 -1.33 10.54
C GLN A 106 2.50 -1.31 9.53
N GLY A 107 3.71 -0.88 9.93
CA GLY A 107 4.91 -0.93 9.11
C GLY A 107 5.06 0.24 8.12
N SER A 108 4.38 1.37 8.33
CA SER A 108 4.47 2.54 7.43
C SER A 108 5.89 3.08 7.30
N ASN A 109 6.68 3.07 8.37
CA ASN A 109 8.06 3.53 8.35
C ASN A 109 8.89 2.76 7.31
N THR A 110 8.80 1.44 7.32
CA THR A 110 9.50 0.57 6.35
C THR A 110 8.97 0.79 4.93
N VAL A 111 7.66 0.79 4.76
CA VAL A 111 7.02 0.91 3.44
C VAL A 111 7.33 2.26 2.77
N ILE A 112 7.27 3.36 3.51
CA ILE A 112 7.57 4.70 2.98
C ILE A 112 9.06 4.81 2.60
N ALA A 113 9.96 4.25 3.41
CA ALA A 113 11.39 4.19 3.07
C ALA A 113 11.66 3.36 1.81
N GLN A 114 10.99 2.21 1.64
CA GLN A 114 11.09 1.38 0.44
C GLN A 114 10.60 2.12 -0.81
N ILE A 115 9.43 2.79 -0.73
CA ILE A 115 8.90 3.60 -1.84
C ILE A 115 9.88 4.72 -2.21
N THR A 116 10.46 5.39 -1.22
CA THR A 116 11.43 6.47 -1.44
C THR A 116 12.68 5.93 -2.15
N ALA A 117 13.26 4.85 -1.64
CA ALA A 117 14.45 4.22 -2.22
C ALA A 117 14.22 3.77 -3.67
N ASP A 118 13.09 3.13 -3.92
CA ASP A 118 12.66 2.68 -5.27
C ASP A 118 12.51 3.88 -6.23
N ALA A 119 11.88 4.97 -5.78
CA ALA A 119 11.65 6.16 -6.61
C ALA A 119 12.96 6.88 -6.97
N ILE A 120 13.92 6.91 -6.06
CA ILE A 120 15.25 7.47 -6.33
C ILE A 120 16.07 6.49 -7.19
N GLY A 121 15.89 5.20 -6.99
CA GLY A 121 16.68 4.12 -7.61
C GLY A 121 17.97 3.82 -6.85
N VAL A 122 17.91 3.80 -5.52
CA VAL A 122 19.03 3.51 -4.61
C VAL A 122 18.68 2.37 -3.66
N SER A 123 19.68 1.84 -2.94
CA SER A 123 19.41 0.87 -1.86
C SER A 123 18.68 1.55 -0.69
N ILE A 124 17.76 0.83 -0.05
CA ILE A 124 17.11 1.29 1.18
C ILE A 124 18.13 1.56 2.31
N GLU A 125 19.28 0.92 2.29
CA GLU A 125 20.38 1.14 3.24
C GLU A 125 20.95 2.56 3.17
N ASN A 126 20.70 3.29 2.08
CA ASN A 126 21.09 4.68 1.94
C ASN A 126 20.10 5.65 2.60
N ILE A 127 18.92 5.16 3.03
CA ILE A 127 17.86 6.00 3.60
C ILE A 127 18.00 6.03 5.12
N ASP A 128 18.12 7.22 5.65
CA ASP A 128 18.02 7.51 7.08
C ASP A 128 16.64 8.10 7.36
N LEU A 129 15.84 7.35 8.12
CA LEU A 129 14.49 7.77 8.45
C LEU A 129 14.52 8.77 9.61
N VAL A 130 14.07 9.98 9.36
CA VAL A 130 13.69 10.95 10.40
C VAL A 130 12.22 10.71 10.69
N SER A 131 11.95 9.99 11.79
CA SER A 131 10.60 9.61 12.23
C SER A 131 9.84 10.82 12.78
N PRO A 132 8.53 10.70 13.05
CA PRO A 132 7.71 11.84 13.42
C PRO A 132 8.29 12.70 14.52
N ASP A 133 8.58 13.91 14.16
CA ASP A 133 9.09 14.98 15.03
C ASP A 133 8.46 16.29 14.56
N THR A 134 7.80 17.01 15.46
CA THR A 134 7.05 18.23 15.12
C THR A 134 7.92 19.40 14.64
N PHE A 135 9.23 19.35 14.85
CA PHE A 135 10.18 20.35 14.37
C PHE A 135 10.88 19.95 13.07
N LEU A 136 11.08 18.64 12.85
CA LEU A 136 11.92 18.13 11.78
C LEU A 136 11.14 17.56 10.61
N THR A 137 9.90 17.13 10.83
CA THR A 137 9.12 16.43 9.81
C THR A 137 7.92 17.25 9.34
N PRO A 138 7.62 17.27 8.03
CA PRO A 138 6.41 17.88 7.52
C PRO A 138 5.17 17.09 7.96
N ASP A 139 4.01 17.72 7.87
CA ASP A 139 2.73 17.08 8.18
C ASP A 139 2.39 16.01 7.13
N CYS A 140 2.26 14.77 7.58
CA CYS A 140 1.81 13.64 6.77
C CYS A 140 0.34 13.28 7.03
N GLY A 141 -0.38 14.09 7.79
CA GLY A 141 -1.76 13.84 8.18
C GLY A 141 -1.91 12.64 9.13
N LYS A 142 -3.14 12.28 9.41
CA LYS A 142 -3.48 11.23 10.37
C LYS A 142 -3.04 9.85 9.91
N THR A 143 -2.59 9.01 10.82
CA THR A 143 -2.50 7.56 10.61
C THR A 143 -3.86 6.94 10.93
N SER A 144 -4.75 6.92 9.95
CA SER A 144 -6.11 6.39 10.04
C SER A 144 -6.64 6.04 8.65
N ALA A 145 -7.76 5.34 8.58
CA ALA A 145 -8.49 5.05 7.33
C ALA A 145 -7.60 4.45 6.21
N SER A 146 -6.57 3.70 6.57
CA SER A 146 -5.62 3.01 5.67
C SER A 146 -4.95 3.94 4.63
N ARG A 147 -4.71 5.20 4.99
CA ARG A 147 -4.23 6.21 4.03
C ARG A 147 -2.72 6.25 3.82
N GLN A 148 -1.91 5.82 4.80
CA GLN A 148 -0.47 6.14 4.80
C GLN A 148 0.27 5.57 3.59
N THR A 149 0.10 4.30 3.25
CA THR A 149 0.78 3.71 2.07
C THR A 149 0.37 4.39 0.77
N TYR A 150 -0.91 4.73 0.60
CA TYR A 150 -1.40 5.36 -0.61
C TYR A 150 -1.05 6.85 -0.66
N VAL A 151 -1.41 7.63 0.37
CA VAL A 151 -1.28 9.10 0.33
C VAL A 151 0.17 9.53 0.60
N THR A 152 0.73 9.12 1.75
CA THR A 152 2.11 9.46 2.10
C THR A 152 3.11 8.73 1.20
N GLY A 153 2.81 7.48 0.83
CA GLY A 153 3.63 6.76 -0.15
C GLY A 153 3.67 7.43 -1.51
N LYS A 154 2.57 8.04 -1.98
CA LYS A 154 2.58 8.81 -3.24
C LYS A 154 3.37 10.11 -3.12
N ALA A 155 3.28 10.82 -1.99
CA ALA A 155 4.13 11.98 -1.72
C ALA A 155 5.62 11.58 -1.70
N ALA A 156 5.95 10.46 -1.03
CA ALA A 156 7.31 9.91 -0.99
C ALA A 156 7.84 9.51 -2.37
N TYR A 157 7.00 8.86 -3.18
CA TYR A 157 7.32 8.55 -4.57
C TYR A 157 7.63 9.81 -5.38
N ASN A 158 6.78 10.84 -5.28
CA ASN A 158 6.96 12.09 -6.00
C ASN A 158 8.24 12.82 -5.56
N ALA A 159 8.49 12.92 -4.25
CA ALA A 159 9.70 13.54 -3.71
C ALA A 159 10.97 12.75 -4.11
N GLY A 160 10.92 11.42 -4.04
CA GLY A 160 12.02 10.56 -4.49
C GLY A 160 12.32 10.70 -5.99
N PHE A 161 11.28 10.74 -6.80
CA PHE A 161 11.42 10.95 -8.25
C PHE A 161 11.98 12.34 -8.57
N LYS A 162 11.58 13.37 -7.83
CA LYS A 162 12.13 14.74 -7.96
C LYS A 162 13.61 14.77 -7.59
N LEU A 163 14.00 14.14 -6.47
CA LEU A 163 15.42 14.04 -6.08
C LEU A 163 16.24 13.28 -7.14
N ARG A 164 15.72 12.17 -7.66
CA ARG A 164 16.32 11.44 -8.78
C ARG A 164 16.54 12.35 -9.98
N SER A 165 15.52 13.11 -10.36
CA SER A 165 15.58 14.02 -11.51
C SER A 165 16.66 15.09 -11.33
N GLU A 166 16.82 15.65 -10.14
CA GLU A 166 17.88 16.61 -9.84
C GLU A 166 19.29 15.99 -9.89
N ILE A 167 19.46 14.77 -9.39
CA ILE A 167 20.72 14.01 -9.49
C ILE A 167 21.09 13.79 -10.97
N LEU A 168 20.14 13.37 -11.79
CA LEU A 168 20.35 13.13 -13.23
C LEU A 168 20.64 14.44 -13.97
N ARG A 169 19.96 15.51 -13.61
CA ARG A 169 20.23 16.85 -14.17
C ARG A 169 21.66 17.33 -13.86
N LEU A 170 22.10 17.20 -12.60
CA LEU A 170 23.46 17.57 -12.19
C LEU A 170 24.54 16.78 -12.94
N SER A 171 24.28 15.51 -13.23
CA SER A 171 25.22 14.65 -13.94
C SER A 171 25.11 14.74 -15.45
N ASN A 172 24.14 15.47 -16.00
CA ASN A 172 23.80 15.50 -17.43
C ASN A 172 23.60 14.09 -18.00
N MET A 173 22.86 13.25 -17.25
CA MET A 173 22.57 11.85 -17.60
C MET A 173 21.07 11.66 -17.85
N GLY A 174 20.73 10.65 -18.65
CA GLY A 174 19.35 10.32 -19.02
C GLY A 174 18.60 9.56 -17.91
N ASN A 175 17.28 9.45 -18.05
CA ASN A 175 16.39 8.81 -17.08
C ASN A 175 16.61 7.28 -16.94
N ASP A 176 17.23 6.66 -17.91
CA ASP A 176 17.62 5.24 -17.95
C ASP A 176 18.84 4.93 -17.08
N SER A 177 19.48 5.95 -16.51
CA SER A 177 20.72 5.79 -15.75
C SER A 177 20.46 5.20 -14.37
N LEU A 178 21.38 4.36 -13.93
CA LEU A 178 21.47 3.82 -12.57
C LEU A 178 22.20 4.81 -11.68
N ILE A 179 21.70 4.94 -10.46
CA ILE A 179 22.31 5.77 -9.41
C ILE A 179 22.84 4.84 -8.32
N LYS A 180 24.09 5.04 -7.94
CA LYS A 180 24.72 4.38 -6.80
C LYS A 180 25.39 5.41 -5.93
N ILE A 181 25.28 5.26 -4.63
CA ILE A 181 25.94 6.10 -3.63
C ILE A 181 27.02 5.28 -2.97
N GLU A 182 28.26 5.76 -3.03
CA GLU A 182 29.42 5.16 -2.35
C GLU A 182 30.10 6.22 -1.51
N LYS A 183 29.88 6.18 -0.20
CA LYS A 183 30.34 7.25 0.73
C LYS A 183 29.86 8.62 0.20
N ASN A 184 30.77 9.55 0.03
CA ASN A 184 30.51 10.91 -0.47
C ASN A 184 30.49 11.03 -2.00
N GLU A 185 30.46 9.93 -2.75
CA GLU A 185 30.40 9.93 -4.21
C GLU A 185 29.03 9.46 -4.73
N LEU A 186 28.40 10.24 -5.61
CA LEU A 186 27.35 9.78 -6.50
C LEU A 186 27.98 9.20 -7.76
N ILE A 187 27.62 7.97 -8.06
CA ILE A 187 28.01 7.30 -9.29
C ILE A 187 26.76 7.10 -10.13
N ILE A 188 26.72 7.75 -11.27
CA ILE A 188 25.60 7.68 -12.21
C ILE A 188 26.12 7.01 -13.50
N SER A 189 25.45 5.96 -13.95
CA SER A 189 25.89 5.21 -15.12
C SER A 189 24.73 4.68 -15.96
N ASN A 190 24.93 4.64 -17.26
CA ASN A 190 24.12 3.89 -18.22
C ASN A 190 25.06 3.04 -19.12
N GLN A 191 24.54 2.50 -20.22
CA GLN A 191 25.31 1.65 -21.13
C GLN A 191 26.55 2.35 -21.70
N ASP A 192 26.47 3.67 -21.96
CA ASP A 192 27.45 4.43 -22.72
C ASP A 192 28.36 5.31 -21.85
N LYS A 193 27.85 5.73 -20.68
CA LYS A 193 28.49 6.77 -19.86
C LYS A 193 28.50 6.42 -18.38
N ARG A 194 29.55 6.89 -17.71
CA ARG A 194 29.65 6.87 -16.24
C ARG A 194 30.13 8.24 -15.76
N GLN A 195 29.40 8.80 -14.82
CA GLN A 195 29.72 10.06 -14.15
C GLN A 195 29.91 9.82 -12.67
N LYS A 196 30.84 10.57 -12.07
CA LYS A 196 31.06 10.62 -10.63
C LYS A 196 30.94 12.06 -10.17
N ILE A 197 30.21 12.27 -9.10
CA ILE A 197 30.04 13.57 -8.45
C ILE A 197 30.50 13.41 -7.00
N ASP A 198 31.49 14.20 -6.62
CA ASP A 198 31.94 14.32 -5.23
C ASP A 198 30.99 15.29 -4.51
N LEU A 199 30.18 14.75 -3.61
CA LEU A 199 29.16 15.50 -2.86
C LEU A 199 29.75 16.57 -1.96
N THR A 200 30.99 16.37 -1.47
CA THR A 200 31.65 17.36 -0.61
C THR A 200 32.01 18.67 -1.33
N LYS A 201 32.00 18.65 -2.66
CA LYS A 201 32.26 19.82 -3.49
C LYS A 201 31.01 20.60 -3.89
N LEU A 202 29.84 20.07 -3.58
CA LEU A 202 28.58 20.74 -3.82
C LEU A 202 28.30 21.78 -2.72
N GLN A 203 27.58 22.83 -3.09
CA GLN A 203 27.16 23.85 -2.13
C GLN A 203 26.10 23.25 -1.19
N LEU A 204 26.28 23.47 0.10
CA LEU A 204 25.27 23.15 1.11
C LEU A 204 24.09 24.13 0.96
N ILE A 205 22.89 23.60 1.02
CA ILE A 205 21.63 24.36 0.92
C ILE A 205 21.07 24.60 2.32
N GLU A 206 20.85 23.53 3.08
CA GLU A 206 20.22 23.54 4.39
C GLU A 206 20.65 22.28 5.17
N ASN A 207 20.97 22.39 6.46
CA ASN A 207 21.24 21.24 7.34
C ASN A 207 22.17 20.16 6.75
N ASP A 208 23.29 20.57 6.16
CA ASP A 208 24.25 19.70 5.48
C ASP A 208 23.73 19.02 4.20
N TYR A 209 22.58 19.40 3.70
CA TYR A 209 22.05 18.90 2.43
C TYR A 209 22.62 19.61 1.22
N VAL A 210 23.01 18.84 0.23
CA VAL A 210 23.46 19.31 -1.08
C VAL A 210 22.31 19.31 -2.11
N LEU A 211 21.29 18.49 -1.88
CA LEU A 211 20.04 18.46 -2.64
C LEU A 211 18.86 18.24 -1.71
N ILE A 212 17.73 18.88 -2.02
CA ILE A 212 16.47 18.73 -1.29
C ILE A 212 15.34 18.56 -2.28
N ALA A 213 14.43 17.66 -1.96
CA ALA A 213 13.15 17.50 -2.65
C ALA A 213 12.03 17.44 -1.63
N GLU A 214 10.99 18.23 -1.87
CA GLU A 214 9.77 18.20 -1.07
C GLU A 214 8.57 18.14 -2.00
N GLU A 215 7.63 17.26 -1.68
CA GLU A 215 6.40 17.08 -2.44
C GLU A 215 5.21 16.78 -1.54
N THR A 216 4.07 17.30 -1.95
CA THR A 216 2.78 17.07 -1.29
C THR A 216 1.86 16.33 -2.25
N TYR A 217 1.13 15.37 -1.71
CA TYR A 217 0.05 14.70 -2.43
C TYR A 217 -1.25 14.77 -1.66
N ASP A 218 -2.31 15.21 -2.32
CA ASP A 218 -3.69 15.17 -1.84
C ASP A 218 -4.52 14.34 -2.81
N PRO A 219 -5.18 13.25 -2.37
CA PRO A 219 -5.97 12.40 -3.26
C PRO A 219 -7.15 13.17 -3.88
N PRO A 220 -7.46 12.94 -5.16
CA PRO A 220 -8.57 13.61 -5.83
C PRO A 220 -9.91 13.05 -5.37
N THR A 221 -10.47 13.64 -4.34
CA THR A 221 -11.79 13.29 -3.80
C THR A 221 -12.72 14.49 -3.81
N THR A 222 -14.03 14.24 -3.79
CA THR A 222 -15.05 15.27 -3.62
C THR A 222 -15.94 14.95 -2.42
N SER A 223 -16.44 15.99 -1.75
CA SER A 223 -17.49 15.82 -0.76
C SER A 223 -18.74 15.25 -1.41
N LEU A 224 -19.58 14.59 -0.62
CA LEU A 224 -20.91 14.19 -1.05
C LEU A 224 -21.81 15.44 -1.07
N ASP A 225 -22.66 15.54 -2.09
CA ASP A 225 -23.68 16.57 -2.21
C ASP A 225 -24.88 16.30 -1.27
N GLU A 226 -25.92 17.15 -1.33
CA GLU A 226 -27.14 17.01 -0.56
C GLU A 226 -27.92 15.71 -0.79
N ASN A 227 -27.70 15.07 -1.95
CA ASN A 227 -28.29 13.79 -2.33
C ASN A 227 -27.36 12.59 -2.01
N GLY A 228 -26.23 12.83 -1.35
CA GLY A 228 -25.24 11.81 -1.01
C GLY A 228 -24.41 11.34 -2.21
N GLN A 229 -24.28 12.15 -3.27
CA GLN A 229 -23.53 11.79 -4.48
C GLN A 229 -22.17 12.49 -4.51
N GLY A 230 -21.14 11.79 -4.97
CA GLY A 230 -19.77 12.32 -5.05
C GLY A 230 -18.71 11.24 -5.24
N ILE A 231 -17.44 11.66 -5.11
CA ILE A 231 -16.26 10.77 -5.19
C ILE A 231 -15.58 10.77 -3.81
N PRO A 232 -16.11 10.02 -2.83
CA PRO A 232 -15.60 10.11 -1.45
C PRO A 232 -14.22 9.46 -1.27
N TYR A 233 -13.83 8.51 -2.13
CA TYR A 233 -12.54 7.85 -2.07
C TYR A 233 -11.87 7.85 -3.44
N ALA A 234 -10.57 8.15 -3.47
CA ALA A 234 -9.81 8.11 -4.72
C ALA A 234 -9.50 6.67 -5.17
N ILE A 235 -9.39 5.74 -4.22
CA ILE A 235 -9.05 4.33 -4.48
C ILE A 235 -9.71 3.41 -3.46
N TYR A 236 -9.96 2.17 -3.89
CA TYR A 236 -10.46 1.08 -3.04
C TYR A 236 -9.49 -0.10 -3.06
N GLY A 237 -9.37 -0.79 -1.91
CA GLY A 237 -8.77 -2.10 -1.81
C GLY A 237 -9.86 -3.17 -1.71
N TYR A 238 -9.59 -4.36 -2.24
CA TYR A 238 -10.53 -5.48 -2.24
C TYR A 238 -9.91 -6.70 -1.58
N GLY A 239 -10.76 -7.53 -0.96
CA GLY A 239 -10.29 -8.74 -0.33
C GLY A 239 -11.37 -9.78 -0.14
N ALA A 240 -10.96 -11.05 -0.18
CA ALA A 240 -11.78 -12.20 0.19
C ALA A 240 -10.98 -13.06 1.17
N GLN A 241 -11.65 -13.56 2.19
CA GLN A 241 -11.05 -14.43 3.19
C GLN A 241 -11.92 -15.67 3.41
N MET A 242 -11.26 -16.80 3.52
CA MET A 242 -11.86 -18.09 3.82
C MET A 242 -11.29 -18.60 5.14
N ALA A 243 -12.16 -18.94 6.09
CA ALA A 243 -11.80 -19.54 7.37
C ALA A 243 -12.26 -20.99 7.45
N GLU A 244 -11.34 -21.86 7.87
CA GLU A 244 -11.59 -23.27 8.18
C GLU A 244 -11.58 -23.44 9.69
N ILE A 245 -12.61 -24.09 10.23
CA ILE A 245 -12.77 -24.24 11.68
C ILE A 245 -13.10 -25.67 12.06
N THR A 246 -12.72 -26.04 13.28
CA THR A 246 -13.18 -27.24 13.97
C THR A 246 -13.91 -26.84 15.26
N VAL A 247 -15.07 -27.41 15.49
CA VAL A 247 -15.87 -27.21 16.70
C VAL A 247 -15.94 -28.49 17.48
N ASP A 248 -15.58 -28.45 18.77
CA ASP A 248 -15.89 -29.50 19.74
C ASP A 248 -17.31 -29.25 20.27
N THR A 249 -18.26 -30.07 19.84
CA THR A 249 -19.69 -29.87 20.18
C THR A 249 -20.04 -30.28 21.62
N GLU A 250 -19.18 -31.02 22.32
CA GLU A 250 -19.38 -31.34 23.72
C GLU A 250 -18.88 -30.23 24.65
N LEU A 251 -17.76 -29.64 24.32
CA LEU A 251 -17.16 -28.57 25.12
C LEU A 251 -17.53 -27.17 24.65
N GLY A 252 -18.13 -27.03 23.48
CA GLY A 252 -18.42 -25.71 22.87
C GLY A 252 -17.18 -24.96 22.47
N LEU A 253 -16.04 -25.62 22.26
CA LEU A 253 -14.78 -25.00 21.89
C LEU A 253 -14.65 -24.88 20.37
N LEU A 254 -14.23 -23.69 19.90
CA LEU A 254 -13.94 -23.42 18.50
C LEU A 254 -12.44 -23.30 18.32
N LYS A 255 -11.90 -23.99 17.31
CA LYS A 255 -10.54 -23.84 16.83
C LYS A 255 -10.55 -23.33 15.38
N ILE A 256 -9.78 -22.28 15.10
CA ILE A 256 -9.48 -21.86 13.74
C ILE A 256 -8.34 -22.75 13.24
N ASP A 257 -8.61 -23.57 12.23
CA ASP A 257 -7.60 -24.46 11.63
C ASP A 257 -6.75 -23.73 10.59
N LYS A 258 -7.37 -22.87 9.78
CA LYS A 258 -6.69 -22.08 8.73
C LYS A 258 -7.51 -20.86 8.34
N ILE A 259 -6.80 -19.78 7.99
CA ILE A 259 -7.35 -18.64 7.25
C ILE A 259 -6.58 -18.52 5.94
N THR A 260 -7.29 -18.45 4.83
CA THR A 260 -6.74 -18.19 3.50
C THR A 260 -7.29 -16.87 3.03
N ALA A 261 -6.42 -15.92 2.66
CA ALA A 261 -6.78 -14.60 2.23
C ALA A 261 -6.29 -14.34 0.80
N ALA A 262 -7.12 -13.69 0.01
CA ALA A 262 -6.78 -13.14 -1.30
C ALA A 262 -7.08 -11.64 -1.29
N HIS A 263 -6.14 -10.82 -1.72
CA HIS A 263 -6.25 -9.37 -1.70
C HIS A 263 -5.84 -8.77 -3.05
N ASP A 264 -6.61 -7.79 -3.48
CA ASP A 264 -6.22 -6.86 -4.54
C ASP A 264 -5.83 -5.53 -3.89
N LEU A 265 -4.53 -5.26 -3.92
CA LEU A 265 -3.87 -4.10 -3.31
C LEU A 265 -3.00 -3.33 -4.33
N GLY A 266 -3.08 -3.69 -5.60
CA GLY A 266 -2.18 -3.21 -6.63
C GLY A 266 -0.76 -3.80 -6.48
N LYS A 267 0.28 -3.02 -6.80
CA LYS A 267 1.67 -3.48 -6.67
C LYS A 267 2.04 -3.69 -5.20
N THR A 268 2.40 -4.90 -4.84
CA THR A 268 2.94 -5.23 -3.50
C THR A 268 4.28 -4.54 -3.29
N ILE A 269 4.48 -3.99 -2.10
CA ILE A 269 5.71 -3.30 -1.70
C ILE A 269 6.51 -4.16 -0.74
N ASN A 270 5.83 -4.80 0.23
CA ASN A 270 6.46 -5.66 1.23
C ASN A 270 5.63 -6.92 1.49
#